data_42e9bfa91e210a71d001723e6470fca9
#
_entry.id   42e9bfa91e210a71d001723e6470fca9
#
_cell.length_a   1.000
_cell.length_b   1.000
_cell.length_c   1.000
_cell.angle_alpha   90.00
_cell.angle_beta   90.00
_cell.angle_gamma   90.00
#
_symmetry.space_group_name_H-M   'P 1'
#
loop_
_entity.id
_entity.type
_entity.pdbx_description
1 polymer ?
#
loop_
_entity_poly.entity_id
_entity_poly.type
_entity_poly.pdbx_seq_one_letter_code
_entity_poly.pdbx_strand_id
1 'polypeptide(L)'
;DESNAATNMTVTLSAASGRDVTVDYATSNGTATAGSDYTATSGTLTISAGSTTGTIGITVLADSLDEANETVTMTLSNASNATISDSTGTFTITDDDATPSLSINDVSTSDESNVATNMTVTLSAASGRDVTVDYATSNGTATAGSDYTATSGTLTISAGSTTGTIGVTVLADTANEGNETVTMTLSNASNATI
;
A
#
# COMPACT_ATOMS: atom_id res chain seq x y z
N ASP A 1 -11.68 -8.70 -3.75
CA ASP A 1 -11.23 -8.15 -2.49
C ASP A 1 -10.25 -9.12 -1.83
N GLU A 2 -9.58 -8.70 -0.79
CA GLU A 2 -8.54 -9.44 -0.06
C GLU A 2 -9.12 -10.30 1.07
N SER A 3 -10.23 -10.96 0.84
CA SER A 3 -11.02 -11.64 1.87
C SER A 3 -10.72 -13.13 2.08
N ASN A 4 -9.55 -13.66 1.73
CA ASN A 4 -9.25 -15.10 1.72
C ASN A 4 -10.27 -15.93 0.90
N ALA A 5 -10.89 -15.32 -0.09
CA ALA A 5 -11.90 -15.94 -0.91
C ALA A 5 -11.29 -16.59 -2.17
N ALA A 6 -11.77 -17.76 -2.53
CA ALA A 6 -11.49 -18.31 -3.84
C ALA A 6 -12.27 -17.56 -4.91
N THR A 7 -11.57 -16.91 -5.82
CA THR A 7 -12.17 -16.28 -7.01
C THR A 7 -11.91 -17.13 -8.25
N ASN A 8 -12.89 -17.20 -9.15
CA ASN A 8 -12.82 -18.06 -10.31
C ASN A 8 -12.56 -17.27 -11.60
N MET A 9 -11.53 -17.65 -12.33
CA MET A 9 -11.37 -17.26 -13.74
C MET A 9 -12.06 -18.28 -14.64
N THR A 10 -12.76 -17.81 -15.69
CA THR A 10 -13.49 -18.67 -16.62
C THR A 10 -12.73 -18.82 -17.92
N VAL A 11 -12.51 -20.06 -18.33
CA VAL A 11 -12.02 -20.41 -19.67
C VAL A 11 -13.21 -20.76 -20.54
N THR A 12 -13.29 -20.15 -21.72
CA THR A 12 -14.46 -20.28 -22.63
C THR A 12 -14.03 -20.85 -23.97
N LEU A 13 -14.76 -21.85 -24.47
CA LEU A 13 -14.67 -22.35 -25.84
C LEU A 13 -15.61 -21.56 -26.76
N SER A 14 -15.18 -21.26 -27.97
CA SER A 14 -15.99 -20.59 -28.98
C SER A 14 -17.20 -21.42 -29.41
N ALA A 15 -17.15 -22.73 -29.24
CA ALA A 15 -18.26 -23.68 -29.51
C ALA A 15 -18.07 -24.93 -28.66
N ALA A 16 -19.19 -25.65 -28.41
CA ALA A 16 -19.15 -26.93 -27.70
C ALA A 16 -18.39 -27.98 -28.54
N SER A 17 -17.56 -28.76 -27.86
CA SER A 17 -16.84 -29.91 -28.46
C SER A 17 -17.57 -31.21 -28.15
N GLY A 18 -17.57 -32.14 -29.09
CA GLY A 18 -18.07 -33.51 -28.86
C GLY A 18 -17.08 -34.40 -28.08
N ARG A 19 -15.93 -33.83 -27.65
CA ARG A 19 -14.88 -34.48 -26.85
C ARG A 19 -14.49 -33.57 -25.72
N ASP A 20 -13.96 -34.15 -24.63
CA ASP A 20 -13.35 -33.38 -23.58
C ASP A 20 -12.20 -32.51 -24.14
N VAL A 21 -12.16 -31.25 -23.75
CA VAL A 21 -11.09 -30.32 -24.07
C VAL A 21 -10.26 -30.13 -22.80
N THR A 22 -8.94 -30.31 -22.91
CA THR A 22 -8.01 -30.04 -21.79
C THR A 22 -7.10 -28.88 -22.13
N VAL A 23 -6.72 -28.09 -21.13
CA VAL A 23 -5.76 -26.99 -21.25
C VAL A 23 -4.97 -26.90 -19.95
N ASP A 24 -3.65 -26.77 -20.04
CA ASP A 24 -2.81 -26.50 -18.90
C ASP A 24 -2.89 -25.01 -18.55
N TYR A 25 -2.84 -24.72 -17.25
CA TYR A 25 -2.86 -23.35 -16.73
C TYR A 25 -1.81 -23.16 -15.66
N ALA A 26 -1.33 -21.92 -15.54
CA ALA A 26 -0.45 -21.49 -14.46
C ALA A 26 -0.63 -19.98 -14.16
N THR A 27 -0.59 -19.63 -12.88
CA THR A 27 -0.50 -18.24 -12.46
C THR A 27 0.95 -17.77 -12.46
N SER A 28 1.15 -16.48 -12.70
CA SER A 28 2.41 -15.75 -12.47
C SER A 28 2.12 -14.38 -11.87
N ASN A 29 3.11 -13.82 -11.17
CA ASN A 29 3.00 -12.48 -10.61
C ASN A 29 2.76 -11.45 -11.72
N GLY A 30 1.81 -10.54 -11.46
CA GLY A 30 1.72 -9.24 -12.09
C GLY A 30 2.32 -8.21 -11.13
N THR A 31 1.49 -7.33 -10.56
CA THR A 31 1.88 -6.52 -9.39
C THR A 31 1.75 -7.32 -8.10
N ALA A 32 0.77 -8.21 -8.01
CA ALA A 32 0.58 -9.14 -6.88
C ALA A 32 1.70 -10.19 -6.81
N THR A 33 2.12 -10.54 -5.60
CA THR A 33 3.21 -11.48 -5.30
C THR A 33 2.66 -12.77 -4.70
N ALA A 34 2.99 -13.90 -5.31
CA ALA A 34 2.59 -15.20 -4.79
C ALA A 34 3.19 -15.45 -3.41
N GLY A 35 2.35 -15.86 -2.46
CA GLY A 35 2.71 -16.13 -1.07
C GLY A 35 2.42 -14.97 -0.12
N SER A 36 2.27 -13.73 -0.64
CA SER A 36 1.75 -12.57 0.11
C SER A 36 0.28 -12.35 -0.25
N ASP A 37 -0.01 -12.12 -1.53
CA ASP A 37 -1.30 -11.58 -1.98
C ASP A 37 -2.21 -12.67 -2.57
N TYR A 38 -1.62 -13.77 -3.06
CA TYR A 38 -2.37 -14.90 -3.57
C TYR A 38 -1.59 -16.22 -3.47
N THR A 39 -2.31 -17.34 -3.55
CA THR A 39 -1.69 -18.67 -3.65
C THR A 39 -1.46 -19.01 -5.13
N ALA A 40 -0.19 -19.20 -5.52
CA ALA A 40 0.14 -19.66 -6.86
C ALA A 40 -0.54 -20.98 -7.19
N THR A 41 -1.14 -21.08 -8.37
CA THR A 41 -1.82 -22.28 -8.82
C THR A 41 -1.43 -22.66 -10.25
N SER A 42 -1.37 -23.98 -10.51
CA SER A 42 -1.16 -24.53 -11.84
C SER A 42 -1.79 -25.93 -11.94
N GLY A 43 -2.11 -26.34 -13.14
CA GLY A 43 -2.70 -27.65 -13.36
C GLY A 43 -3.26 -27.81 -14.76
N THR A 44 -4.15 -28.77 -14.94
CA THR A 44 -4.86 -29.00 -16.19
C THR A 44 -6.36 -28.86 -15.94
N LEU A 45 -7.00 -27.93 -16.65
CA LEU A 45 -8.46 -27.78 -16.70
C LEU A 45 -9.04 -28.71 -17.72
N THR A 46 -10.11 -29.43 -17.37
CA THR A 46 -10.92 -30.22 -18.33
C THR A 46 -12.29 -29.57 -18.49
N ILE A 47 -12.63 -29.24 -19.71
CA ILE A 47 -14.00 -28.81 -20.13
C ILE A 47 -14.65 -30.05 -20.77
N SER A 48 -15.67 -30.58 -20.13
CA SER A 48 -16.33 -31.82 -20.55
C SER A 48 -17.03 -31.67 -21.90
N ALA A 49 -17.11 -32.76 -22.66
CA ALA A 49 -17.85 -32.81 -23.92
C ALA A 49 -19.24 -32.21 -23.77
N GLY A 50 -19.63 -31.34 -24.72
CA GLY A 50 -20.90 -30.63 -24.72
C GLY A 50 -20.90 -29.31 -23.91
N SER A 51 -19.91 -29.09 -23.02
CA SER A 51 -19.76 -27.83 -22.31
C SER A 51 -18.96 -26.82 -23.11
N THR A 52 -19.14 -25.52 -22.79
CA THR A 52 -18.37 -24.42 -23.41
C THR A 52 -17.51 -23.64 -22.40
N THR A 53 -17.62 -23.95 -21.12
CA THR A 53 -16.86 -23.23 -20.08
C THR A 53 -16.27 -24.17 -19.03
N GLY A 54 -15.16 -23.75 -18.46
CA GLY A 54 -14.56 -24.32 -17.27
C GLY A 54 -14.01 -23.21 -16.37
N THR A 55 -13.80 -23.49 -15.09
CA THR A 55 -13.34 -22.48 -14.12
C THR A 55 -12.06 -22.91 -13.45
N ILE A 56 -11.18 -21.94 -13.19
CA ILE A 56 -9.94 -22.10 -12.44
C ILE A 56 -10.03 -21.22 -11.21
N GLY A 57 -9.91 -21.80 -10.01
CA GLY A 57 -9.92 -21.06 -8.75
C GLY A 57 -8.55 -20.43 -8.45
N ILE A 58 -8.56 -19.19 -8.01
CA ILE A 58 -7.39 -18.49 -7.43
C ILE A 58 -7.76 -18.12 -6.00
N THR A 59 -6.92 -18.48 -5.04
CA THR A 59 -7.11 -18.08 -3.64
C THR A 59 -6.35 -16.78 -3.40
N VAL A 60 -7.05 -15.71 -3.06
CA VAL A 60 -6.49 -14.45 -2.60
C VAL A 60 -6.17 -14.60 -1.10
N LEU A 61 -5.06 -14.05 -0.66
CA LEU A 61 -4.67 -14.00 0.74
C LEU A 61 -5.03 -12.62 1.29
N ALA A 62 -5.69 -12.59 2.43
CA ALA A 62 -6.06 -11.34 3.08
C ALA A 62 -4.96 -10.88 4.03
N ASP A 63 -4.79 -9.58 4.13
CA ASP A 63 -4.03 -8.94 5.22
C ASP A 63 -4.79 -7.72 5.79
N SER A 64 -4.15 -6.67 6.21
CA SER A 64 -4.77 -5.47 6.78
C SER A 64 -4.01 -4.20 6.42
N LEU A 65 -3.30 -4.22 5.31
CA LEU A 65 -2.50 -3.11 4.81
C LEU A 65 -3.25 -2.40 3.68
N ASP A 66 -3.48 -1.10 3.81
CA ASP A 66 -3.96 -0.26 2.71
C ASP A 66 -2.94 -0.28 1.56
N GLU A 67 -3.31 -0.89 0.45
CA GLU A 67 -2.47 -1.12 -0.73
C GLU A 67 -3.10 -0.56 -2.03
N ALA A 68 -2.40 -0.68 -3.12
CA ALA A 68 -2.98 -0.43 -4.43
C ALA A 68 -3.61 -1.73 -4.96
N ASN A 69 -4.67 -1.63 -5.77
CA ASN A 69 -5.17 -2.79 -6.48
C ASN A 69 -4.06 -3.48 -7.27
N GLU A 70 -4.00 -4.79 -7.18
CA GLU A 70 -2.94 -5.60 -7.73
C GLU A 70 -3.43 -6.58 -8.81
N THR A 71 -2.49 -7.17 -9.54
CA THR A 71 -2.81 -8.06 -10.67
C THR A 71 -2.03 -9.37 -10.61
N VAL A 72 -2.73 -10.45 -10.99
CA VAL A 72 -2.15 -11.78 -11.23
C VAL A 72 -2.38 -12.13 -12.69
N THR A 73 -1.40 -12.70 -13.36
CA THR A 73 -1.52 -13.20 -14.74
C THR A 73 -1.76 -14.70 -14.72
N MET A 74 -2.80 -15.14 -15.44
CA MET A 74 -3.06 -16.54 -15.74
C MET A 74 -2.63 -16.85 -17.18
N THR A 75 -1.86 -17.89 -17.39
CA THR A 75 -1.41 -18.35 -18.72
C THR A 75 -2.00 -19.72 -19.02
N LEU A 76 -2.54 -19.88 -20.23
CA LEU A 76 -3.03 -21.15 -20.79
C LEU A 76 -2.01 -21.72 -21.77
N SER A 77 -1.85 -23.05 -21.78
CA SER A 77 -0.94 -23.77 -22.68
C SER A 77 -1.42 -25.17 -22.96
N ASN A 78 -0.75 -25.85 -23.92
CA ASN A 78 -0.92 -27.30 -24.20
C ASN A 78 -2.38 -27.74 -24.38
N ALA A 79 -3.21 -26.97 -25.08
CA ALA A 79 -4.60 -27.37 -25.30
C ALA A 79 -4.71 -28.65 -26.16
N SER A 80 -5.64 -29.52 -25.76
CA SER A 80 -6.04 -30.72 -26.53
C SER A 80 -7.49 -30.60 -26.96
N ASN A 81 -7.77 -30.98 -28.22
CA ASN A 81 -9.09 -30.88 -28.87
C ASN A 81 -9.60 -29.43 -29.01
N ALA A 82 -8.77 -28.43 -28.86
CA ALA A 82 -9.03 -27.01 -29.10
C ALA A 82 -7.74 -26.29 -29.49
N THR A 83 -7.87 -25.06 -29.99
CA THR A 83 -6.78 -24.12 -30.18
C THR A 83 -6.93 -22.95 -29.20
N ILE A 84 -5.82 -22.45 -28.69
CA ILE A 84 -5.81 -21.26 -27.82
C ILE A 84 -5.75 -20.03 -28.72
N SER A 85 -6.78 -19.18 -28.67
CA SER A 85 -6.83 -17.90 -29.40
C SER A 85 -6.30 -16.74 -28.55
N ASP A 86 -6.49 -16.83 -27.21
CA ASP A 86 -5.93 -15.95 -26.22
C ASP A 86 -5.34 -16.81 -25.09
N SER A 87 -4.06 -16.67 -24.85
CA SER A 87 -3.33 -17.50 -23.89
C SER A 87 -3.16 -16.85 -22.52
N THR A 88 -3.62 -15.61 -22.32
CA THR A 88 -3.41 -14.88 -21.08
C THR A 88 -4.68 -14.24 -20.57
N GLY A 89 -4.89 -14.29 -19.27
CA GLY A 89 -5.94 -13.57 -18.57
C GLY A 89 -5.36 -12.84 -17.36
N THR A 90 -5.90 -11.67 -17.05
CA THR A 90 -5.53 -10.90 -15.86
C THR A 90 -6.64 -11.00 -14.83
N PHE A 91 -6.28 -11.31 -13.61
CA PHE A 91 -7.12 -11.22 -12.43
C PHE A 91 -6.66 -10.02 -11.59
N THR A 92 -7.58 -9.19 -11.13
CA THR A 92 -7.29 -8.04 -10.26
C THR A 92 -7.73 -8.35 -8.84
N ILE A 93 -6.82 -8.20 -7.90
CA ILE A 93 -7.07 -8.15 -6.47
C ILE A 93 -7.40 -6.70 -6.13
N THR A 94 -8.53 -6.48 -5.48
CA THR A 94 -8.96 -5.14 -5.08
C THR A 94 -8.71 -5.00 -3.59
N ASP A 95 -7.93 -3.98 -3.22
CA ASP A 95 -7.73 -3.58 -1.83
C ASP A 95 -9.07 -3.17 -1.19
N ASP A 96 -9.36 -3.67 0.01
CA ASP A 96 -10.55 -3.34 0.79
C ASP A 96 -10.19 -2.83 2.21
N ASP A 97 -8.91 -2.54 2.44
CA ASP A 97 -8.42 -2.01 3.70
C ASP A 97 -8.53 -0.48 3.79
N ALA A 98 -8.61 -0.01 5.03
CA ALA A 98 -8.85 1.40 5.28
C ALA A 98 -7.57 2.22 5.19
N THR A 99 -7.58 3.28 4.37
CA THR A 99 -6.51 4.27 4.35
C THR A 99 -6.24 4.82 5.75
N PRO A 100 -4.99 4.75 6.28
CA PRO A 100 -4.67 5.19 7.63
C PRO A 100 -4.77 6.70 7.79
N SER A 101 -4.88 7.17 9.04
CA SER A 101 -4.81 8.59 9.38
C SER A 101 -3.49 8.95 10.04
N LEU A 102 -3.04 10.19 9.80
CA LEU A 102 -1.84 10.78 10.39
C LEU A 102 -2.19 11.61 11.62
N SER A 103 -1.33 11.56 12.62
CA SER A 103 -1.33 12.46 13.77
C SER A 103 0.09 12.86 14.12
N ILE A 104 0.27 14.03 14.75
CA ILE A 104 1.55 14.50 15.27
C ILE A 104 1.39 14.78 16.77
N ASN A 105 2.41 14.44 17.56
CA ASN A 105 2.40 14.68 19.00
C ASN A 105 2.86 16.10 19.34
N ASP A 106 2.41 16.61 20.49
CA ASP A 106 3.03 17.76 21.12
C ASP A 106 4.31 17.35 21.85
N VAL A 107 5.31 18.21 21.83
CA VAL A 107 6.57 18.04 22.56
C VAL A 107 6.93 19.34 23.28
N SER A 108 7.66 19.21 24.39
CA SER A 108 8.26 20.36 25.08
C SER A 108 9.73 20.06 25.36
N THR A 109 10.54 21.10 25.30
CA THR A 109 11.95 21.05 25.72
C THR A 109 12.20 22.12 26.77
N SER A 110 13.09 21.84 27.69
CA SER A 110 13.63 22.83 28.66
C SER A 110 15.03 23.29 28.28
N ASP A 111 15.48 22.91 27.08
CA ASP A 111 16.87 23.09 26.65
C ASP A 111 16.92 24.01 25.41
N GLU A 112 17.47 25.21 25.62
CA GLU A 112 17.77 26.21 24.58
C GLU A 112 19.22 26.08 24.07
N SER A 113 19.73 24.87 23.91
CA SER A 113 21.14 24.61 23.64
C SER A 113 21.48 24.21 22.20
N ASN A 114 20.75 24.67 21.21
CA ASN A 114 20.92 24.28 19.78
C ASN A 114 20.71 22.79 19.51
N VAL A 115 19.80 22.15 20.24
CA VAL A 115 19.45 20.75 20.09
C VAL A 115 18.17 20.59 19.30
N ALA A 116 18.12 19.63 18.41
CA ALA A 116 16.89 19.28 17.72
C ALA A 116 15.90 18.60 18.68
N THR A 117 14.71 19.17 18.82
CA THR A 117 13.56 18.55 19.48
C THR A 117 12.74 17.80 18.44
N ASN A 118 12.56 16.50 18.63
CA ASN A 118 11.88 15.65 17.66
C ASN A 118 10.40 15.52 17.98
N MET A 119 9.58 15.86 17.01
CA MET A 119 8.15 15.55 16.97
C MET A 119 7.92 14.24 16.22
N THR A 120 7.02 13.39 16.72
CA THR A 120 6.69 12.11 16.10
C THR A 120 5.38 12.23 15.34
N VAL A 121 5.42 11.87 14.07
CA VAL A 121 4.23 11.68 13.24
C VAL A 121 3.88 10.20 13.27
N THR A 122 2.61 9.87 13.54
CA THR A 122 2.13 8.50 13.73
C THR A 122 0.97 8.22 12.79
N LEU A 123 1.00 7.05 12.13
CA LEU A 123 -0.13 6.47 11.39
C LEU A 123 -1.02 5.66 12.33
N SER A 124 -2.32 5.69 12.11
CA SER A 124 -3.30 4.86 12.84
C SER A 124 -3.13 3.36 12.60
N ALA A 125 -2.60 2.97 11.45
CA ALA A 125 -2.23 1.60 11.06
C ALA A 125 -1.06 1.63 10.07
N ALA A 126 -0.37 0.52 9.89
CA ALA A 126 0.62 0.40 8.81
C ALA A 126 -0.08 0.44 7.45
N SER A 127 0.62 0.94 6.42
CA SER A 127 0.21 0.87 5.02
C SER A 127 1.20 0.02 4.24
N GLY A 128 0.76 -0.71 3.25
CA GLY A 128 1.62 -1.42 2.28
C GLY A 128 2.32 -0.47 1.30
N ARG A 129 1.97 0.83 1.34
CA ARG A 129 2.56 1.90 0.51
C ARG A 129 3.36 2.88 1.36
N ASP A 130 4.36 3.53 0.75
CA ASP A 130 4.99 4.68 1.37
C ASP A 130 3.97 5.80 1.57
N VAL A 131 3.87 6.32 2.80
CA VAL A 131 3.05 7.47 3.15
C VAL A 131 3.93 8.71 3.17
N THR A 132 3.52 9.76 2.45
CA THR A 132 4.21 11.05 2.50
C THR A 132 3.31 12.13 3.07
N VAL A 133 3.90 13.11 3.77
CA VAL A 133 3.19 14.28 4.28
C VAL A 133 4.13 15.48 4.29
N ASP A 134 3.66 16.61 3.80
CA ASP A 134 4.39 17.85 3.88
C ASP A 134 4.24 18.44 5.29
N TYR A 135 5.32 19.06 5.77
CA TYR A 135 5.34 19.72 7.06
C TYR A 135 5.98 21.10 6.98
N ALA A 136 5.52 21.99 7.83
CA ALA A 136 6.14 23.32 8.01
C ALA A 136 5.93 23.83 9.42
N THR A 137 6.98 24.51 9.96
CA THR A 137 6.87 25.30 11.20
C THR A 137 6.31 26.69 10.91
N SER A 138 5.60 27.23 11.87
CA SER A 138 5.21 28.64 11.92
C SER A 138 5.39 29.18 13.34
N ASN A 139 5.60 30.51 13.44
CA ASN A 139 5.71 31.17 14.73
C ASN A 139 4.45 31.00 15.58
N GLY A 140 4.63 30.62 16.81
CA GLY A 140 3.66 30.84 17.86
C GLY A 140 4.04 32.10 18.63
N THR A 141 4.52 31.93 19.89
CA THR A 141 5.18 33.02 20.60
C THR A 141 6.66 33.10 20.26
N ALA A 142 7.28 31.97 19.93
CA ALA A 142 8.66 31.87 19.43
C ALA A 142 8.78 32.43 18.00
N THR A 143 9.89 33.08 17.69
CA THR A 143 10.21 33.75 16.42
C THR A 143 11.31 32.98 15.67
N ALA A 144 11.04 32.59 14.44
CA ALA A 144 12.02 31.92 13.60
C ALA A 144 13.26 32.82 13.36
N GLY A 145 14.44 32.22 13.53
CA GLY A 145 15.74 32.88 13.38
C GLY A 145 16.30 33.48 14.68
N SER A 146 15.46 33.69 15.72
CA SER A 146 15.88 34.03 17.07
C SER A 146 15.82 32.80 17.97
N ASP A 147 14.64 32.16 18.07
CA ASP A 147 14.34 31.16 19.09
C ASP A 147 14.38 29.74 18.54
N TYR A 148 14.14 29.59 17.24
CA TYR A 148 14.21 28.32 16.54
C TYR A 148 14.59 28.46 15.07
N THR A 149 15.08 27.39 14.47
CA THR A 149 15.30 27.31 13.02
C THR A 149 14.01 26.86 12.34
N ALA A 150 13.45 27.73 11.48
CA ALA A 150 12.28 27.36 10.66
C ALA A 150 12.62 26.13 9.80
N THR A 151 11.72 25.15 9.79
CA THR A 151 11.88 23.93 9.00
C THR A 151 10.60 23.62 8.22
N SER A 152 10.78 23.08 7.01
CA SER A 152 9.71 22.57 6.18
C SER A 152 10.26 21.49 5.25
N GLY A 153 9.41 20.61 4.77
CA GLY A 153 9.80 19.54 3.86
C GLY A 153 8.70 18.50 3.71
N THR A 154 9.08 17.36 3.19
CA THR A 154 8.20 16.18 3.09
C THR A 154 8.77 15.06 3.93
N LEU A 155 7.98 14.55 4.85
CA LEU A 155 8.29 13.32 5.61
C LEU A 155 7.77 12.14 4.83
N THR A 156 8.59 11.08 4.74
CA THR A 156 8.16 9.77 4.22
C THR A 156 8.18 8.76 5.36
N ILE A 157 7.06 8.08 5.55
CA ILE A 157 6.93 6.91 6.41
C ILE A 157 6.88 5.71 5.47
N SER A 158 7.91 4.87 5.49
CA SER A 158 8.04 3.74 4.57
C SER A 158 6.95 2.69 4.80
N ALA A 159 6.57 1.99 3.74
CA ALA A 159 5.65 0.86 3.79
C ALA A 159 5.95 -0.09 4.96
N GLY A 160 4.92 -0.52 5.65
CA GLY A 160 4.99 -1.36 6.86
C GLY A 160 5.36 -0.62 8.15
N SER A 161 5.80 0.65 8.09
CA SER A 161 6.10 1.48 9.27
C SER A 161 4.89 2.29 9.69
N THR A 162 4.83 2.66 10.97
CA THR A 162 3.73 3.46 11.53
C THR A 162 4.19 4.82 12.06
N THR A 163 5.48 5.13 12.04
CA THR A 163 6.00 6.38 12.62
C THR A 163 7.10 7.00 11.78
N GLY A 164 7.17 8.32 11.82
CA GLY A 164 8.27 9.12 11.32
C GLY A 164 8.57 10.27 12.27
N THR A 165 9.71 10.93 12.13
CA THR A 165 10.13 12.03 13.02
C THR A 165 10.49 13.28 12.25
N ILE A 166 10.15 14.45 12.82
CA ILE A 166 10.50 15.78 12.31
C ILE A 166 11.27 16.50 13.42
N GLY A 167 12.49 16.91 13.14
CA GLY A 167 13.31 17.68 14.08
C GLY A 167 13.11 19.20 13.91
N VAL A 168 12.93 19.92 15.02
CA VAL A 168 12.95 21.38 15.10
C VAL A 168 14.12 21.79 15.98
N THR A 169 15.06 22.56 15.44
CA THR A 169 16.21 23.03 16.23
C THR A 169 15.83 24.28 17.00
N VAL A 170 15.90 24.20 18.31
CA VAL A 170 15.78 25.36 19.21
C VAL A 170 17.14 26.07 19.27
N LEU A 171 17.14 27.38 19.11
CA LEU A 171 18.37 28.19 19.14
C LEU A 171 18.68 28.65 20.58
N ALA A 172 19.95 28.61 20.94
CA ALA A 172 20.41 29.11 22.24
C ALA A 172 20.64 30.61 22.18
N ASP A 173 20.23 31.30 23.23
CA ASP A 173 20.65 32.67 23.49
C ASP A 173 20.96 32.91 24.98
N THR A 174 20.98 34.13 25.42
CA THR A 174 21.28 34.52 26.81
C THR A 174 20.18 35.43 27.39
N ALA A 175 19.09 35.64 26.66
CA ALA A 175 17.97 36.42 27.15
C ALA A 175 17.20 35.62 28.21
N ASN A 176 16.60 36.31 29.15
CA ASN A 176 15.71 35.69 30.12
C ASN A 176 14.28 35.86 29.61
N GLU A 177 13.73 34.80 29.06
CA GLU A 177 12.43 34.78 28.40
C GLU A 177 11.42 33.87 29.12
N GLY A 178 10.19 33.92 28.72
CA GLY A 178 9.17 32.99 29.18
C GLY A 178 9.08 31.80 28.26
N ASN A 179 8.36 30.74 28.66
CA ASN A 179 8.11 29.59 27.77
C ASN A 179 7.44 30.05 26.49
N GLU A 180 7.93 29.54 25.38
CA GLU A 180 7.48 29.89 24.02
C GLU A 180 6.94 28.70 23.25
N THR A 181 6.25 28.96 22.15
CA THR A 181 5.61 27.95 21.31
C THR A 181 5.94 28.12 19.85
N VAL A 182 6.18 26.98 19.18
CA VAL A 182 6.27 26.84 17.72
C VAL A 182 5.12 25.94 17.26
N THR A 183 4.47 26.30 16.18
CA THR A 183 3.43 25.43 15.57
C THR A 183 4.02 24.64 14.43
N MET A 184 3.79 23.32 14.43
CA MET A 184 4.05 22.42 13.30
C MET A 184 2.73 22.10 12.62
N THR A 185 2.66 22.26 11.30
CA THR A 185 1.48 21.93 10.50
C THR A 185 1.82 20.83 9.50
N LEU A 186 0.97 19.82 9.43
CA LEU A 186 1.00 18.77 8.40
C LEU A 186 0.03 19.14 7.27
N SER A 187 0.38 18.80 6.03
CA SER A 187 -0.46 19.04 4.84
C SER A 187 -0.12 18.08 3.71
N ASN A 188 -0.98 18.05 2.66
CA ASN A 188 -0.73 17.31 1.43
C ASN A 188 -0.34 15.83 1.66
N ALA A 189 -1.02 15.13 2.55
CA ALA A 189 -0.77 13.71 2.77
C ALA A 189 -1.10 12.89 1.51
N SER A 190 -0.26 11.88 1.23
CA SER A 190 -0.48 10.87 0.19
C SER A 190 -0.50 9.49 0.84
N ASN A 191 -1.43 8.65 0.44
CA ASN A 191 -1.70 7.31 1.02
C ASN A 191 -2.06 7.35 2.52
N ALA A 192 -2.52 8.50 3.02
CA ALA A 192 -3.06 8.68 4.35
C ALA A 192 -3.98 9.91 4.39
N THR A 193 -4.78 10.02 5.45
CA THR A 193 -5.58 11.21 5.76
C THR A 193 -4.97 11.97 6.95
N ILE A 194 -5.23 13.28 7.06
CA ILE A 194 -4.84 14.10 8.22
C ILE A 194 -6.10 14.45 8.99
#